data_5bacb756bcb95b0cac24280369744a3a
#
_entry.id   5bacb756bcb95b0cac24280369744a3a
#
_cell.length_a   1.000
_cell.length_b   1.000
_cell.length_c   1.000
_cell.angle_alpha   90.00
_cell.angle_beta   90.00
_cell.angle_gamma   90.00
#
_symmetry.space_group_name_H-M   'P 1'
#
loop_
_entity.id
_entity.type
_entity.pdbx_description
1 polymer ?
#
loop_
_entity_poly.entity_id
_entity_poly.type
_entity_poly.pdbx_seq_one_letter_code
_entity_poly.pdbx_strand_id
1 'polypeptide(L)'
;MKQFLAICESFGSALCMLGRSARYINTLPRQFPRFIEQCYLIGYTTMPIVTILCFFIGSALAQQSGYSMENFGAKQFIGALVGLSMVRELGPVMVAILVAGRVGSAITAELASMKVYQEVDALVTMDIPPERILVLPRLAAVLVMMPVLTVIGNLCGWYGGALVCQYTKSISVDAASYFAVLKRFMTARDISDGLLKAEVFGFVVIAICCHIGLNTRGGPREIGASLTKAIVTSLIFILVLDYFINEILI
;
A
#
# COMPACT_ATOMS: atom_id res chain seq x y z
N MET A 1 -13.73 -0.99 -29.27
CA MET A 1 -14.23 0.38 -29.03
C MET A 1 -15.12 0.46 -27.78
N LYS A 2 -16.17 -0.38 -27.63
CA LYS A 2 -17.06 -0.37 -26.43
C LYS A 2 -16.33 -0.64 -25.10
N GLN A 3 -15.37 -1.57 -25.05
CA GLN A 3 -14.60 -1.87 -23.83
C GLN A 3 -13.66 -0.72 -23.43
N PHE A 4 -13.05 -0.06 -24.41
CA PHE A 4 -12.19 1.10 -24.15
C PHE A 4 -12.99 2.30 -23.62
N LEU A 5 -14.15 2.58 -24.17
CA LEU A 5 -15.08 3.60 -23.67
C LEU A 5 -15.53 3.31 -22.23
N ALA A 6 -15.84 2.06 -21.88
CA ALA A 6 -16.24 1.66 -20.54
C ALA A 6 -15.08 1.84 -19.51
N ILE A 7 -13.83 1.61 -19.93
CA ILE A 7 -12.64 1.88 -19.06
C ILE A 7 -12.48 3.38 -18.83
N CYS A 8 -12.56 4.19 -19.89
CA CYS A 8 -12.47 5.65 -19.79
C CYS A 8 -13.61 6.24 -18.92
N GLU A 9 -14.82 5.72 -19.04
CA GLU A 9 -15.97 6.12 -18.23
C GLU A 9 -15.79 5.75 -16.75
N SER A 10 -15.28 4.54 -16.46
CA SER A 10 -14.95 4.11 -15.11
C SER A 10 -13.84 4.97 -14.48
N PHE A 11 -12.84 5.33 -15.28
CA PHE A 11 -11.75 6.20 -14.80
C PHE A 11 -12.24 7.62 -14.54
N GLY A 12 -13.04 8.17 -15.44
CA GLY A 12 -13.66 9.49 -15.28
C GLY A 12 -14.58 9.56 -14.04
N SER A 13 -15.38 8.51 -13.81
CA SER A 13 -16.25 8.45 -12.63
C SER A 13 -15.46 8.31 -11.32
N ALA A 14 -14.34 7.59 -11.30
CA ALA A 14 -13.44 7.52 -10.16
C ALA A 14 -12.81 8.90 -9.83
N LEU A 15 -12.34 9.62 -10.85
CA LEU A 15 -11.82 10.99 -10.69
C LEU A 15 -12.89 11.96 -10.19
N CYS A 16 -14.11 11.87 -10.69
CA CYS A 16 -15.23 12.67 -10.20
C CYS A 16 -15.55 12.37 -8.73
N MET A 17 -15.52 11.09 -8.32
CA MET A 17 -15.71 10.67 -6.92
C MET A 17 -14.62 11.29 -6.02
N LEU A 18 -13.35 11.24 -6.44
CA LEU A 18 -12.23 11.85 -5.72
C LEU A 18 -12.38 13.37 -5.62
N GLY A 19 -12.74 14.03 -6.71
CA GLY A 19 -12.98 15.48 -6.73
C GLY A 19 -14.11 15.91 -5.82
N ARG A 20 -15.21 15.12 -5.76
CA ARG A 20 -16.30 15.36 -4.80
C ARG A 20 -15.85 15.12 -3.37
N SER A 21 -15.11 14.04 -3.11
CA SER A 21 -14.56 13.76 -1.78
C SER A 21 -13.63 14.88 -1.30
N ALA A 22 -12.74 15.38 -2.15
CA ALA A 22 -11.83 16.48 -1.83
C ALA A 22 -12.56 17.78 -1.45
N ARG A 23 -13.74 18.06 -2.06
CA ARG A 23 -14.55 19.23 -1.71
C ARG A 23 -15.02 19.21 -0.25
N TYR A 24 -15.16 18.03 0.34
CA TYR A 24 -15.61 17.86 1.73
C TYR A 24 -14.46 17.76 2.75
N ILE A 25 -13.22 18.03 2.38
CA ILE A 25 -12.04 17.89 3.26
C ILE A 25 -12.18 18.72 4.55
N ASN A 26 -12.83 19.89 4.46
CA ASN A 26 -13.10 20.77 5.61
C ASN A 26 -14.06 20.14 6.65
N THR A 27 -14.75 19.04 6.31
CA THR A 27 -15.65 18.35 7.24
C THR A 27 -14.96 17.21 7.98
N LEU A 28 -13.71 16.91 7.67
CA LEU A 28 -12.91 15.85 8.29
C LEU A 28 -12.84 15.96 9.82
N PRO A 29 -12.65 17.16 10.43
CA PRO A 29 -12.63 17.29 11.89
C PRO A 29 -13.93 16.82 12.59
N ARG A 30 -15.07 16.96 11.93
CA ARG A 30 -16.37 16.50 12.47
C ARG A 30 -16.53 14.97 12.37
N GLN A 31 -15.70 14.30 11.57
CA GLN A 31 -15.72 12.85 11.36
C GLN A 31 -14.51 12.17 12.00
N PHE A 32 -13.86 12.84 12.95
CA PHE A 32 -12.67 12.35 13.64
C PHE A 32 -12.81 10.93 14.23
N PRO A 33 -13.96 10.54 14.86
CA PRO A 33 -14.12 9.17 15.33
C PRO A 33 -14.03 8.12 14.21
N ARG A 34 -14.66 8.37 13.06
CA ARG A 34 -14.59 7.47 11.89
C ARG A 34 -13.19 7.42 11.29
N PHE A 35 -12.50 8.55 11.24
CA PHE A 35 -11.11 8.61 10.81
C PHE A 35 -10.21 7.73 11.68
N ILE A 36 -10.33 7.80 13.00
CA ILE A 36 -9.58 6.96 13.94
C ILE A 36 -9.90 5.48 13.74
N GLU A 37 -11.17 5.14 13.57
CA GLU A 37 -11.59 3.76 13.27
C GLU A 37 -10.94 3.23 11.98
N GLN A 38 -10.91 4.03 10.92
CA GLN A 38 -10.24 3.65 9.68
C GLN A 38 -8.71 3.56 9.86
N CYS A 39 -8.09 4.44 10.64
CA CYS A 39 -6.68 4.33 10.98
C CYS A 39 -6.38 3.02 11.74
N TYR A 40 -7.25 2.62 12.66
CA TYR A 40 -7.12 1.34 13.36
C TYR A 40 -7.22 0.16 12.38
N LEU A 41 -8.22 0.16 11.51
CA LEU A 41 -8.44 -0.90 10.52
C LEU A 41 -7.29 -0.98 9.50
N ILE A 42 -6.82 0.14 8.97
CA ILE A 42 -5.75 0.17 7.97
C ILE A 42 -4.39 -0.10 8.62
N GLY A 43 -4.10 0.57 9.74
CA GLY A 43 -2.79 0.54 10.39
C GLY A 43 -2.61 -0.66 11.30
N TYR A 44 -3.22 -0.60 12.48
CA TYR A 44 -2.97 -1.56 13.56
C TYR A 44 -3.24 -3.01 13.16
N THR A 45 -4.35 -3.26 12.51
CA THR A 45 -4.71 -4.64 12.15
C THR A 45 -3.88 -5.21 11.00
N THR A 46 -3.23 -4.36 10.17
CA THR A 46 -2.36 -4.79 9.06
C THR A 46 -0.89 -4.89 9.50
N MET A 47 -0.50 -4.20 10.57
CA MET A 47 0.87 -4.16 11.08
C MET A 47 1.52 -5.54 11.29
N PRO A 48 0.87 -6.54 11.92
CA PRO A 48 1.51 -7.85 12.16
C PRO A 48 1.89 -8.55 10.84
N ILE A 49 1.02 -8.49 9.84
CA ILE A 49 1.25 -9.13 8.54
C ILE A 49 2.39 -8.41 7.80
N VAL A 50 2.40 -7.07 7.80
CA VAL A 50 3.48 -6.26 7.20
C VAL A 50 4.82 -6.60 7.86
N THR A 51 4.87 -6.65 9.19
CA THR A 51 6.08 -6.97 9.96
C THR A 51 6.65 -8.34 9.55
N ILE A 52 5.82 -9.38 9.57
CA ILE A 52 6.24 -10.74 9.22
C ILE A 52 6.69 -10.82 7.77
N LEU A 53 5.90 -10.28 6.84
CA LEU A 53 6.20 -10.37 5.42
C LEU A 53 7.49 -9.62 5.07
N CYS A 54 7.65 -8.38 5.51
CA CYS A 54 8.84 -7.59 5.22
C CYS A 54 10.09 -8.18 5.89
N PHE A 55 9.97 -8.76 7.10
CA PHE A 55 11.07 -9.46 7.75
C PHE A 55 11.58 -10.62 6.90
N PHE A 56 10.70 -11.49 6.40
CA PHE A 56 11.11 -12.61 5.56
C PHE A 56 11.60 -12.19 4.18
N ILE A 57 11.04 -11.13 3.59
CA ILE A 57 11.54 -10.58 2.32
C ILE A 57 12.96 -10.05 2.49
N GLY A 58 13.23 -9.25 3.53
CA GLY A 58 14.57 -8.75 3.82
C GLY A 58 15.57 -9.86 4.09
N SER A 59 15.13 -10.91 4.81
CA SER A 59 15.93 -12.12 5.07
C SER A 59 16.26 -12.86 3.77
N ALA A 60 15.29 -13.10 2.91
CA ALA A 60 15.47 -13.77 1.62
C ALA A 60 16.37 -12.96 0.69
N LEU A 61 16.19 -11.65 0.64
CA LEU A 61 17.01 -10.76 -0.17
C LEU A 61 18.48 -10.75 0.30
N ALA A 62 18.71 -10.74 1.62
CA ALA A 62 20.05 -10.79 2.20
C ALA A 62 20.74 -12.12 1.87
N GLN A 63 20.02 -13.24 1.94
CA GLN A 63 20.54 -14.56 1.58
C GLN A 63 20.88 -14.62 0.09
N GLN A 64 19.97 -14.21 -0.78
CA GLN A 64 20.17 -14.20 -2.25
C GLN A 64 21.35 -13.32 -2.65
N SER A 65 21.40 -12.10 -2.09
CA SER A 65 22.50 -11.16 -2.33
C SER A 65 23.82 -11.68 -1.80
N GLY A 66 23.80 -12.35 -0.63
CA GLY A 66 24.96 -12.94 -0.02
C GLY A 66 25.64 -13.98 -0.93
N TYR A 67 24.87 -14.91 -1.48
CA TYR A 67 25.39 -15.90 -2.44
C TYR A 67 25.93 -15.25 -3.72
N SER A 68 25.23 -14.26 -4.24
CA SER A 68 25.68 -13.56 -5.45
C SER A 68 26.98 -12.78 -5.21
N MET A 69 27.11 -12.11 -4.07
CA MET A 69 28.26 -11.28 -3.71
C MET A 69 29.48 -12.10 -3.23
N GLU A 70 29.31 -13.37 -2.83
CA GLU A 70 30.39 -14.25 -2.44
C GLU A 70 31.40 -14.42 -3.58
N ASN A 71 30.93 -14.65 -4.79
CA ASN A 71 31.77 -14.86 -5.98
C ASN A 71 32.56 -13.59 -6.38
N PHE A 72 32.13 -12.42 -5.96
CA PHE A 72 32.77 -11.13 -6.28
C PHE A 72 33.62 -10.57 -5.12
N GLY A 73 33.68 -11.28 -3.97
CA GLY A 73 34.39 -10.78 -2.79
C GLY A 73 33.80 -9.51 -2.16
N ALA A 74 32.55 -9.17 -2.49
CA ALA A 74 31.89 -7.90 -2.16
C ALA A 74 30.85 -8.04 -1.04
N LYS A 75 30.97 -9.05 -0.18
CA LYS A 75 30.01 -9.34 0.93
C LYS A 75 29.74 -8.14 1.84
N GLN A 76 30.72 -7.26 2.01
CA GLN A 76 30.57 -6.06 2.84
C GLN A 76 29.48 -5.08 2.36
N PHE A 77 29.08 -5.13 1.07
CA PHE A 77 28.05 -4.23 0.51
C PHE A 77 26.62 -4.79 0.62
N ILE A 78 26.42 -5.98 1.18
CA ILE A 78 25.09 -6.61 1.30
C ILE A 78 24.13 -5.69 2.06
N GLY A 79 24.61 -5.03 3.14
CA GLY A 79 23.77 -4.11 3.91
C GLY A 79 23.23 -2.92 3.09
N ALA A 80 24.06 -2.36 2.21
CA ALA A 80 23.62 -1.29 1.31
C ALA A 80 22.59 -1.80 0.29
N LEU A 81 22.87 -2.94 -0.34
CA LEU A 81 22.01 -3.50 -1.38
C LEU A 81 20.64 -3.86 -0.82
N VAL A 82 20.57 -4.61 0.27
CA VAL A 82 19.31 -4.99 0.92
C VAL A 82 18.57 -3.73 1.41
N GLY A 83 19.28 -2.81 2.05
CA GLY A 83 18.68 -1.62 2.61
C GLY A 83 18.08 -0.68 1.57
N LEU A 84 18.82 -0.40 0.50
CA LEU A 84 18.33 0.45 -0.58
C LEU A 84 17.19 -0.21 -1.37
N SER A 85 17.29 -1.52 -1.65
CA SER A 85 16.22 -2.26 -2.34
C SER A 85 14.93 -2.27 -1.52
N MET A 86 15.03 -2.43 -0.18
CA MET A 86 13.85 -2.38 0.69
C MET A 86 13.20 -1.00 0.68
N VAL A 87 13.98 0.08 0.81
CA VAL A 87 13.41 1.43 0.92
C VAL A 87 12.86 1.94 -0.40
N ARG A 88 13.59 1.73 -1.50
CA ARG A 88 13.23 2.29 -2.81
C ARG A 88 12.10 1.53 -3.50
N GLU A 89 12.05 0.18 -3.33
CA GLU A 89 11.16 -0.68 -4.11
C GLU A 89 10.32 -1.63 -3.24
N LEU A 90 10.99 -2.59 -2.60
CA LEU A 90 10.29 -3.73 -2.00
C LEU A 90 9.38 -3.32 -0.85
N GLY A 91 9.79 -2.40 0.01
CA GLY A 91 8.98 -1.93 1.12
C GLY A 91 7.67 -1.27 0.66
N PRO A 92 7.73 -0.19 -0.13
CA PRO A 92 6.54 0.49 -0.64
C PRO A 92 5.60 -0.42 -1.40
N VAL A 93 6.12 -1.21 -2.35
CA VAL A 93 5.32 -2.10 -3.20
C VAL A 93 4.67 -3.22 -2.39
N MET A 94 5.42 -3.89 -1.50
CA MET A 94 4.89 -5.00 -0.71
C MET A 94 3.83 -4.55 0.30
N VAL A 95 4.04 -3.40 0.94
CA VAL A 95 3.03 -2.81 1.83
C VAL A 95 1.77 -2.45 1.04
N ALA A 96 1.90 -1.86 -0.14
CA ALA A 96 0.76 -1.53 -0.99
C ALA A 96 -0.03 -2.77 -1.45
N ILE A 97 0.66 -3.85 -1.84
CA ILE A 97 0.04 -5.13 -2.21
C ILE A 97 -0.73 -5.72 -1.02
N LEU A 98 -0.14 -5.71 0.19
CA LEU A 98 -0.82 -6.18 1.40
C LEU A 98 -2.05 -5.35 1.75
N VAL A 99 -1.94 -4.03 1.65
CA VAL A 99 -3.07 -3.12 1.88
C VAL A 99 -4.16 -3.34 0.84
N ALA A 100 -3.82 -3.53 -0.44
CA ALA A 100 -4.79 -3.85 -1.48
C ALA A 100 -5.53 -5.17 -1.20
N GLY A 101 -4.79 -6.22 -0.86
CA GLY A 101 -5.35 -7.55 -0.60
C GLY A 101 -6.21 -7.61 0.64
N ARG A 102 -5.79 -6.99 1.74
CA ARG A 102 -6.46 -7.09 3.04
C ARG A 102 -7.45 -5.95 3.29
N VAL A 103 -6.96 -4.72 3.26
CA VAL A 103 -7.77 -3.53 3.58
C VAL A 103 -8.68 -3.17 2.40
N GLY A 104 -8.13 -3.15 1.19
CA GLY A 104 -8.87 -2.88 -0.03
C GLY A 104 -10.02 -3.86 -0.24
N SER A 105 -9.78 -5.15 0.01
CA SER A 105 -10.84 -6.17 -0.06
C SER A 105 -11.94 -5.90 0.97
N ALA A 106 -11.60 -5.64 2.23
CA ALA A 106 -12.57 -5.36 3.29
C ALA A 106 -13.42 -4.12 2.97
N ILE A 107 -12.78 -3.03 2.54
CA ILE A 107 -13.47 -1.79 2.13
C ILE A 107 -14.41 -2.04 0.95
N THR A 108 -13.95 -2.78 -0.07
CA THR A 108 -14.79 -3.09 -1.23
C THR A 108 -15.98 -3.95 -0.84
N ALA A 109 -15.79 -4.98 0.00
CA ALA A 109 -16.85 -5.84 0.48
C ALA A 109 -17.91 -5.05 1.26
N GLU A 110 -17.47 -4.19 2.19
CA GLU A 110 -18.35 -3.35 3.00
C GLU A 110 -19.18 -2.40 2.12
N LEU A 111 -18.53 -1.63 1.24
CA LEU A 111 -19.22 -0.68 0.36
C LEU A 111 -20.14 -1.36 -0.65
N ALA A 112 -19.71 -2.50 -1.21
CA ALA A 112 -20.54 -3.30 -2.12
C ALA A 112 -21.76 -3.86 -1.39
N SER A 113 -21.60 -4.33 -0.16
CA SER A 113 -22.70 -4.77 0.69
C SER A 113 -23.71 -3.66 0.95
N MET A 114 -23.23 -2.50 1.41
CA MET A 114 -24.08 -1.30 1.63
C MET A 114 -24.83 -0.90 0.35
N LYS A 115 -24.18 -1.03 -0.82
CA LYS A 115 -24.83 -0.71 -2.10
C LYS A 115 -25.89 -1.72 -2.48
N VAL A 116 -25.60 -3.02 -2.34
CA VAL A 116 -26.55 -4.11 -2.65
C VAL A 116 -27.79 -4.06 -1.75
N TYR A 117 -27.60 -3.72 -0.47
CA TYR A 117 -28.71 -3.57 0.50
C TYR A 117 -29.36 -2.18 0.48
N GLN A 118 -29.03 -1.34 -0.51
CA GLN A 118 -29.60 0.01 -0.71
C GLN A 118 -29.32 1.01 0.43
N GLU A 119 -28.38 0.72 1.33
CA GLU A 119 -27.99 1.65 2.40
C GLU A 119 -27.33 2.92 1.84
N VAL A 120 -26.54 2.80 0.76
CA VAL A 120 -25.97 3.96 0.07
C VAL A 120 -27.06 4.82 -0.56
N ASP A 121 -28.10 4.22 -1.13
CA ASP A 121 -29.22 4.94 -1.75
C ASP A 121 -30.08 5.62 -0.68
N ALA A 122 -30.23 5.01 0.49
CA ALA A 122 -30.85 5.64 1.67
C ALA A 122 -30.10 6.90 2.13
N LEU A 123 -28.76 6.88 2.14
CA LEU A 123 -27.96 8.08 2.44
C LEU A 123 -28.22 9.20 1.44
N VAL A 124 -28.30 8.88 0.15
CA VAL A 124 -28.59 9.85 -0.91
C VAL A 124 -29.98 10.46 -0.75
N THR A 125 -31.00 9.66 -0.39
CA THR A 125 -32.36 10.19 -0.14
C THR A 125 -32.44 11.09 1.07
N MET A 126 -31.52 10.94 2.04
CA MET A 126 -31.39 11.81 3.21
C MET A 126 -30.52 13.06 2.94
N ASP A 127 -30.18 13.35 1.67
CA ASP A 127 -29.29 14.44 1.24
C ASP A 127 -27.88 14.38 1.88
N ILE A 128 -27.42 13.15 2.18
CA ILE A 128 -26.09 12.89 2.74
C ILE A 128 -25.21 12.30 1.64
N PRO A 129 -24.20 13.05 1.14
CA PRO A 129 -23.32 12.54 0.09
C PRO A 129 -22.47 11.36 0.60
N PRO A 130 -22.54 10.19 -0.05
CA PRO A 130 -21.79 9.01 0.35
C PRO A 130 -20.27 9.24 0.36
N GLU A 131 -19.76 10.05 -0.57
CA GLU A 131 -18.34 10.38 -0.69
C GLU A 131 -17.82 11.08 0.58
N ARG A 132 -18.66 11.90 1.22
CA ARG A 132 -18.28 12.59 2.45
C ARG A 132 -18.09 11.63 3.62
N ILE A 133 -18.99 10.65 3.78
CA ILE A 133 -19.04 9.80 4.99
C ILE A 133 -18.25 8.51 4.80
N LEU A 134 -18.26 7.94 3.59
CA LEU A 134 -17.70 6.62 3.33
C LEU A 134 -16.30 6.69 2.69
N VAL A 135 -16.04 7.64 1.78
CA VAL A 135 -14.79 7.71 1.03
C VAL A 135 -13.74 8.56 1.74
N LEU A 136 -14.11 9.77 2.15
CA LEU A 136 -13.18 10.76 2.71
C LEU A 136 -12.40 10.26 3.94
N PRO A 137 -13.02 9.66 4.98
CA PRO A 137 -12.28 9.18 6.14
C PRO A 137 -11.28 8.07 5.79
N ARG A 138 -11.61 7.21 4.82
CA ARG A 138 -10.74 6.11 4.36
C ARG A 138 -9.53 6.63 3.60
N LEU A 139 -9.73 7.60 2.70
CA LEU A 139 -8.63 8.25 1.98
C LEU A 139 -7.71 9.00 2.94
N ALA A 140 -8.26 9.73 3.90
CA ALA A 140 -7.46 10.42 4.90
C ALA A 140 -6.67 9.46 5.79
N ALA A 141 -7.27 8.34 6.19
CA ALA A 141 -6.63 7.34 7.03
C ALA A 141 -5.47 6.63 6.31
N VAL A 142 -5.61 6.31 5.02
CA VAL A 142 -4.53 5.68 4.27
C VAL A 142 -3.33 6.60 4.10
N LEU A 143 -3.55 7.91 3.85
CA LEU A 143 -2.48 8.88 3.74
C LEU A 143 -1.62 8.99 5.02
N VAL A 144 -2.21 8.75 6.19
CA VAL A 144 -1.47 8.75 7.46
C VAL A 144 -0.85 7.39 7.75
N MET A 145 -1.56 6.29 7.45
CA MET A 145 -1.12 4.94 7.84
C MET A 145 -0.13 4.31 6.87
N MET A 146 -0.16 4.64 5.56
CA MET A 146 0.78 4.07 4.60
C MET A 146 2.25 4.40 4.91
N PRO A 147 2.64 5.65 5.18
CA PRO A 147 4.00 5.95 5.60
C PRO A 147 4.42 5.18 6.86
N VAL A 148 3.53 5.10 7.85
CA VAL A 148 3.81 4.39 9.11
C VAL A 148 4.07 2.90 8.87
N LEU A 149 3.19 2.23 8.11
CA LEU A 149 3.34 0.81 7.77
C LEU A 149 4.61 0.55 6.96
N THR A 150 4.96 1.47 6.03
CA THR A 150 6.15 1.35 5.20
C THR A 150 7.43 1.50 6.01
N VAL A 151 7.49 2.45 6.96
CA VAL A 151 8.63 2.60 7.87
C VAL A 151 8.81 1.34 8.72
N ILE A 152 7.74 0.82 9.31
CA ILE A 152 7.77 -0.41 10.10
C ILE A 152 8.22 -1.59 9.24
N GLY A 153 7.68 -1.72 8.03
CA GLY A 153 8.07 -2.78 7.08
C GLY A 153 9.54 -2.72 6.72
N ASN A 154 10.07 -1.54 6.39
CA ASN A 154 11.47 -1.33 6.07
C ASN A 154 12.38 -1.69 7.25
N LEU A 155 12.06 -1.22 8.45
CA LEU A 155 12.82 -1.57 9.66
C LEU A 155 12.85 -3.08 9.89
N CYS A 156 11.71 -3.76 9.80
CA CYS A 156 11.65 -5.21 9.96
C CYS A 156 12.45 -5.96 8.88
N GLY A 157 12.42 -5.48 7.63
CA GLY A 157 13.22 -6.04 6.55
C GLY A 157 14.72 -5.89 6.78
N TRP A 158 15.18 -4.74 7.28
CA TRP A 158 16.58 -4.54 7.63
C TRP A 158 17.03 -5.45 8.76
N TYR A 159 16.23 -5.59 9.81
CA TYR A 159 16.54 -6.51 10.91
C TYR A 159 16.56 -7.97 10.44
N GLY A 160 15.62 -8.38 9.58
CA GLY A 160 15.60 -9.71 8.99
C GLY A 160 16.85 -9.98 8.17
N GLY A 161 17.26 -9.02 7.33
CA GLY A 161 18.50 -9.11 6.55
C GLY A 161 19.75 -9.18 7.41
N ALA A 162 19.86 -8.37 8.45
CA ALA A 162 20.99 -8.37 9.38
C ALA A 162 21.12 -9.70 10.13
N LEU A 163 20.00 -10.29 10.61
CA LEU A 163 19.99 -11.59 11.28
C LEU A 163 20.50 -12.69 10.35
N VAL A 164 20.04 -12.75 9.11
CA VAL A 164 20.50 -13.74 8.15
C VAL A 164 22.00 -13.58 7.86
N CYS A 165 22.49 -12.36 7.67
CA CYS A 165 23.90 -12.09 7.45
C CYS A 165 24.78 -12.56 8.60
N GLN A 166 24.30 -12.41 9.85
CA GLN A 166 25.04 -12.80 11.05
C GLN A 166 25.07 -14.33 11.26
N TYR A 167 23.93 -15.01 11.04
CA TYR A 167 23.81 -16.46 11.35
C TYR A 167 24.21 -17.38 10.20
N THR A 168 24.23 -16.89 8.96
CA THR A 168 24.57 -17.70 7.79
C THR A 168 26.09 -17.80 7.62
N LYS A 169 26.67 -18.99 7.83
CA LYS A 169 28.11 -19.25 7.76
C LYS A 169 28.77 -18.82 6.45
N SER A 170 28.08 -18.93 5.32
CA SER A 170 28.58 -18.51 4.00
C SER A 170 28.76 -17.00 3.87
N ILE A 171 27.96 -16.19 4.60
CA ILE A 171 27.95 -14.73 4.46
C ILE A 171 28.86 -14.10 5.52
N SER A 172 28.72 -14.50 6.79
CA SER A 172 29.56 -14.11 7.95
C SER A 172 29.80 -12.58 8.06
N VAL A 173 28.80 -11.77 7.79
CA VAL A 173 28.86 -10.31 7.96
C VAL A 173 28.26 -9.95 9.32
N ASP A 174 29.03 -9.28 10.17
CA ASP A 174 28.58 -8.81 11.47
C ASP A 174 27.45 -7.76 11.33
N ALA A 175 26.45 -7.86 12.20
CA ALA A 175 25.30 -6.94 12.19
C ALA A 175 25.72 -5.47 12.30
N ALA A 176 26.76 -5.14 13.10
CA ALA A 176 27.27 -3.78 13.21
C ALA A 176 27.82 -3.27 11.87
N SER A 177 28.57 -4.11 11.15
CA SER A 177 29.09 -3.79 9.82
C SER A 177 27.98 -3.63 8.79
N TYR A 178 26.95 -4.50 8.85
CA TYR A 178 25.76 -4.40 8.00
C TYR A 178 25.06 -3.05 8.14
N PHE A 179 24.74 -2.63 9.37
CA PHE A 179 24.08 -1.34 9.62
C PHE A 179 24.99 -0.13 9.35
N ALA A 180 26.30 -0.25 9.57
CA ALA A 180 27.25 0.83 9.25
C ALA A 180 27.28 1.10 7.74
N VAL A 181 27.31 0.06 6.93
CA VAL A 181 27.29 0.17 5.46
C VAL A 181 25.93 0.66 4.98
N LEU A 182 24.83 0.14 5.52
CA LEU A 182 23.47 0.62 5.25
C LEU A 182 23.38 2.15 5.46
N LYS A 183 23.80 2.64 6.65
CA LYS A 183 23.77 4.06 6.98
C LYS A 183 24.66 4.91 6.07
N ARG A 184 25.77 4.37 5.61
CA ARG A 184 26.71 5.09 4.74
C ARG A 184 26.15 5.35 3.33
N PHE A 185 25.38 4.41 2.80
CA PHE A 185 24.85 4.48 1.43
C PHE A 185 23.40 4.98 1.34
N MET A 186 22.66 4.96 2.45
CA MET A 186 21.29 5.45 2.51
C MET A 186 21.26 6.97 2.65
N THR A 187 20.53 7.63 1.77
CA THR A 187 20.30 9.06 1.79
C THR A 187 18.90 9.36 2.34
N ALA A 188 18.70 10.52 2.97
CA ALA A 188 17.36 10.95 3.41
C ALA A 188 16.36 11.02 2.23
N ARG A 189 16.87 11.33 1.02
CA ARG A 189 16.08 11.35 -0.19
C ARG A 189 15.52 9.96 -0.53
N ASP A 190 16.28 8.89 -0.38
CA ASP A 190 15.80 7.52 -0.65
C ASP A 190 14.61 7.17 0.22
N ILE A 191 14.64 7.58 1.49
CA ILE A 191 13.54 7.35 2.43
C ILE A 191 12.30 8.16 2.03
N SER A 192 12.48 9.44 1.70
CA SER A 192 11.36 10.30 1.29
C SER A 192 10.70 9.81 0.00
N ASP A 193 11.50 9.39 -0.97
CA ASP A 193 11.01 8.88 -2.26
C ASP A 193 10.25 7.56 -2.08
N GLY A 194 10.75 6.66 -1.24
CA GLY A 194 10.05 5.42 -0.89
C GLY A 194 8.73 5.66 -0.16
N LEU A 195 8.69 6.62 0.78
CA LEU A 195 7.46 6.98 1.49
C LEU A 195 6.43 7.62 0.55
N LEU A 196 6.87 8.51 -0.33
CA LEU A 196 6.01 9.14 -1.34
C LEU A 196 5.40 8.10 -2.28
N LYS A 197 6.19 7.13 -2.74
CA LYS A 197 5.69 5.99 -3.51
C LYS A 197 4.59 5.22 -2.76
N ALA A 198 4.86 4.85 -1.51
CA ALA A 198 3.90 4.13 -0.68
C ALA A 198 2.59 4.91 -0.53
N GLU A 199 2.67 6.22 -0.32
CA GLU A 199 1.51 7.10 -0.16
C GLU A 199 0.67 7.15 -1.44
N VAL A 200 1.30 7.32 -2.60
CA VAL A 200 0.62 7.30 -3.91
C VAL A 200 -0.06 5.95 -4.14
N PHE A 201 0.63 4.84 -3.88
CA PHE A 201 0.06 3.51 -4.04
C PHE A 201 -1.15 3.31 -3.13
N GLY A 202 -1.03 3.63 -1.85
CA GLY A 202 -2.12 3.49 -0.89
C GLY A 202 -3.34 4.33 -1.27
N PHE A 203 -3.13 5.57 -1.67
CA PHE A 203 -4.20 6.46 -2.14
C PHE A 203 -4.93 5.87 -3.35
N VAL A 204 -4.21 5.41 -4.36
CA VAL A 204 -4.79 4.83 -5.58
C VAL A 204 -5.53 3.54 -5.28
N VAL A 205 -4.98 2.66 -4.45
CA VAL A 205 -5.62 1.41 -4.02
C VAL A 205 -6.97 1.69 -3.37
N ILE A 206 -7.01 2.55 -2.35
CA ILE A 206 -8.26 2.85 -1.63
C ILE A 206 -9.27 3.56 -2.55
N ALA A 207 -8.82 4.45 -3.43
CA ALA A 207 -9.67 5.10 -4.42
C ALA A 207 -10.36 4.09 -5.35
N ILE A 208 -9.60 3.11 -5.88
CA ILE A 208 -10.11 2.02 -6.74
C ILE A 208 -11.11 1.16 -5.95
N CYS A 209 -10.76 0.76 -4.73
CA CYS A 209 -11.60 -0.09 -3.88
C CYS A 209 -12.93 0.61 -3.54
N CYS A 210 -12.90 1.87 -3.17
CA CYS A 210 -14.09 2.66 -2.90
C CYS A 210 -14.95 2.83 -4.16
N HIS A 211 -14.32 3.12 -5.30
CA HIS A 211 -15.04 3.30 -6.56
C HIS A 211 -15.76 2.03 -6.99
N ILE A 212 -15.07 0.88 -6.97
CA ILE A 212 -15.67 -0.41 -7.37
C ILE A 212 -16.75 -0.81 -6.39
N GLY A 213 -16.52 -0.68 -5.08
CA GLY A 213 -17.50 -1.00 -4.05
C GLY A 213 -18.81 -0.20 -4.21
N LEU A 214 -18.72 1.12 -4.35
CA LEU A 214 -19.90 2.00 -4.51
C LEU A 214 -20.64 1.80 -5.83
N ASN A 215 -20.00 1.28 -6.88
CA ASN A 215 -20.60 1.02 -8.19
C ASN A 215 -21.03 -0.43 -8.39
N THR A 216 -20.98 -1.26 -7.35
CA THR A 216 -21.47 -2.65 -7.41
C THR A 216 -22.96 -2.67 -7.69
N ARG A 217 -23.39 -3.46 -8.69
CA ARG A 217 -24.79 -3.59 -9.10
C ARG A 217 -25.16 -5.07 -9.11
N GLY A 218 -26.33 -5.41 -8.60
CA GLY A 218 -26.85 -6.76 -8.57
C GLY A 218 -27.10 -7.27 -7.16
N GLY A 219 -26.99 -8.56 -6.94
CA GLY A 219 -27.25 -9.21 -5.67
C GLY A 219 -25.98 -9.56 -4.88
N PRO A 220 -26.11 -10.29 -3.76
CA PRO A 220 -24.99 -10.66 -2.89
C PRO A 220 -23.84 -11.41 -3.61
N ARG A 221 -24.13 -12.11 -4.71
CA ARG A 221 -23.11 -12.80 -5.51
C ARG A 221 -22.12 -11.83 -6.17
N GLU A 222 -22.58 -10.63 -6.53
CA GLU A 222 -21.76 -9.61 -7.18
C GLU A 222 -20.77 -8.94 -6.21
N ILE A 223 -20.98 -9.05 -4.90
CA ILE A 223 -20.04 -8.56 -3.89
C ILE A 223 -18.69 -9.26 -4.06
N GLY A 224 -18.68 -10.59 -4.17
CA GLY A 224 -17.45 -11.36 -4.38
C GLY A 224 -16.73 -11.02 -5.71
N ALA A 225 -17.50 -10.84 -6.79
CA ALA A 225 -16.94 -10.45 -8.09
C ALA A 225 -16.32 -9.05 -8.05
N SER A 226 -16.97 -8.10 -7.38
CA SER A 226 -16.45 -6.74 -7.19
C SER A 226 -15.18 -6.72 -6.34
N LEU A 227 -15.11 -7.57 -5.32
CA LEU A 227 -13.94 -7.76 -4.48
C LEU A 227 -12.72 -8.19 -5.30
N THR A 228 -12.86 -9.27 -6.07
CA THR A 228 -11.79 -9.79 -6.92
C THR A 228 -11.37 -8.74 -7.96
N LYS A 229 -12.33 -8.06 -8.58
CA LYS A 229 -12.07 -6.99 -9.55
C LYS A 229 -11.28 -5.84 -8.91
N ALA A 230 -11.63 -5.42 -7.69
CA ALA A 230 -10.95 -4.34 -6.99
C ALA A 230 -9.49 -4.69 -6.69
N ILE A 231 -9.24 -5.90 -6.15
CA ILE A 231 -7.89 -6.37 -5.84
C ILE A 231 -7.04 -6.45 -7.12
N VAL A 232 -7.51 -7.14 -8.15
CA VAL A 232 -6.74 -7.30 -9.39
C VAL A 232 -6.45 -5.96 -10.06
N THR A 233 -7.44 -5.07 -10.12
CA THR A 233 -7.24 -3.73 -10.67
C THR A 233 -6.21 -2.94 -9.86
N SER A 234 -6.28 -2.97 -8.54
CA SER A 234 -5.32 -2.31 -7.66
C SER A 234 -3.91 -2.82 -7.86
N LEU A 235 -3.71 -4.14 -7.95
CA LEU A 235 -2.40 -4.74 -8.20
C LEU A 235 -1.80 -4.30 -9.54
N ILE A 236 -2.60 -4.28 -10.61
CA ILE A 236 -2.15 -3.78 -11.91
C ILE A 236 -1.71 -2.32 -11.82
N PHE A 237 -2.51 -1.48 -11.15
CA PHE A 237 -2.16 -0.06 -11.00
C PHE A 237 -0.91 0.17 -10.14
N ILE A 238 -0.69 -0.62 -9.08
CA ILE A 238 0.54 -0.56 -8.29
C ILE A 238 1.75 -0.81 -9.19
N LEU A 239 1.75 -1.90 -9.98
CA LEU A 239 2.88 -2.25 -10.84
C LEU A 239 3.14 -1.22 -11.95
N VAL A 240 2.07 -0.71 -12.56
CA VAL A 240 2.20 0.32 -13.59
C VAL A 240 2.73 1.63 -13.01
N LEU A 241 2.17 2.07 -11.89
CA LEU A 241 2.60 3.30 -11.22
C LEU A 241 4.03 3.20 -10.69
N ASP A 242 4.44 2.03 -10.17
CA ASP A 242 5.79 1.80 -9.71
C ASP A 242 6.82 2.09 -10.81
N TYR A 243 6.59 1.55 -12.00
CA TYR A 243 7.45 1.82 -13.14
C TYR A 243 7.53 3.32 -13.48
N PHE A 244 6.39 4.01 -13.59
CA PHE A 244 6.38 5.42 -13.94
C PHE A 244 6.96 6.33 -12.85
N ILE A 245 6.73 6.01 -11.58
CA ILE A 245 7.28 6.80 -10.48
C ILE A 245 8.80 6.62 -10.43
N ASN A 246 9.32 5.43 -10.70
CA ASN A 246 10.75 5.20 -10.80
C ASN A 246 11.39 6.06 -11.90
N GLU A 247 10.78 6.12 -13.08
CA GLU A 247 11.30 6.93 -14.20
C GLU A 247 11.33 8.43 -13.86
N ILE A 248 10.42 8.91 -13.02
CA ILE A 248 10.35 10.32 -12.61
C ILE A 248 11.35 10.64 -11.49
N LEU A 249 11.61 9.67 -10.57
CA LEU A 249 12.47 9.89 -9.40
C LEU A 249 13.96 9.68 -9.68
N ILE A 250 14.32 8.92 -10.71
CA ILE A 250 15.70 8.72 -11.19
C ILE A 250 16.10 9.88 -12.07
#